data_0b8d32e579367950fd1ae93d63446f15
#
_entry.id   0b8d32e579367950fd1ae93d63446f15
#
_cell.length_a   1.000
_cell.length_b   1.000
_cell.length_c   1.000
_cell.angle_alpha   90.00
_cell.angle_beta   90.00
_cell.angle_gamma   90.00
#
_symmetry.space_group_name_H-M   'P 1'
#
loop_
_entity.id
_entity.type
_entity.pdbx_description
1 polymer ?
#
loop_
_entity_poly.entity_id
_entity_poly.type
_entity_poly.pdbx_seq_one_letter_code
_entity_poly.pdbx_strand_id
1 'polypeptide(L)'
;GLLERVEKSQVTVDKAEKQTLEFVSKWADKNSATLCGNSIWVDRRFLHKEMPTLDKYLHYRMIDVSSFKEVVERWYPETLRAPTKKQSHLAMDDIKESLEELRWYRENIFRQENTTS
;
A
#
# COMPACT_ATOMS: atom_id res chain seq x y z
N GLY A 1 8.76 -22.06 -6.17
CA GLY A 1 7.86 -21.20 -5.47
C GLY A 1 8.50 -19.91 -5.01
N LEU A 2 7.72 -19.06 -4.40
CA LEU A 2 8.22 -17.78 -3.91
C LEU A 2 9.34 -17.94 -2.87
N LEU A 3 9.20 -18.89 -1.97
CA LEU A 3 10.21 -19.17 -0.96
C LEU A 3 11.52 -19.64 -1.57
N GLU A 4 11.46 -20.44 -2.60
CA GLU A 4 12.66 -20.90 -3.30
C GLU A 4 13.41 -19.75 -3.95
N ARG A 5 12.67 -18.78 -4.50
CA ARG A 5 13.27 -17.58 -5.08
C ARG A 5 13.96 -16.74 -4.01
N VAL A 6 13.34 -16.62 -2.85
CA VAL A 6 13.92 -15.87 -1.74
C VAL A 6 15.20 -16.53 -1.25
N GLU A 7 15.20 -17.85 -1.09
CA GLU A 7 16.39 -18.59 -0.65
C GLU A 7 17.54 -18.49 -1.64
N LYS A 8 17.25 -18.60 -2.93
CA LYS A 8 18.24 -18.52 -3.99
C LYS A 8 18.73 -17.10 -4.23
N SER A 9 18.04 -16.11 -3.69
CA SER A 9 18.19 -14.72 -4.11
C SER A 9 18.34 -13.74 -2.97
N GLN A 10 18.97 -14.15 -1.86
CA GLN A 10 19.17 -13.20 -0.76
C GLN A 10 19.95 -11.97 -1.23
N VAL A 11 20.97 -12.16 -2.07
CA VAL A 11 21.70 -11.05 -2.67
C VAL A 11 20.78 -10.20 -3.53
N THR A 12 19.80 -10.82 -4.21
CA THR A 12 18.83 -10.10 -5.03
C THR A 12 17.84 -9.30 -4.17
N VAL A 13 17.45 -9.84 -3.01
CA VAL A 13 16.59 -9.12 -2.06
C VAL A 13 17.32 -7.88 -1.54
N ASP A 14 18.57 -8.03 -1.13
CA ASP A 14 19.38 -6.91 -0.63
C ASP A 14 19.57 -5.85 -1.72
N LYS A 15 19.79 -6.27 -2.95
CA LYS A 15 19.93 -5.37 -4.07
C LYS A 15 18.61 -4.64 -4.36
N ALA A 16 17.48 -5.36 -4.30
CA ALA A 16 16.16 -4.78 -4.50
C ALA A 16 15.86 -3.74 -3.42
N GLU A 17 16.20 -4.05 -2.16
CA GLU A 17 16.04 -3.10 -1.06
C GLU A 17 16.83 -1.81 -1.34
N LYS A 18 18.09 -1.96 -1.73
CA LYS A 18 18.96 -0.82 -2.01
C LYS A 18 18.41 0.05 -3.14
N GLN A 19 18.00 -0.58 -4.23
CA GLN A 19 17.43 0.13 -5.38
C GLN A 19 16.14 0.84 -5.01
N THR A 20 15.27 0.17 -4.26
CA THR A 20 14.01 0.75 -3.81
C THR A 20 14.26 1.92 -2.88
N LEU A 21 15.19 1.77 -1.96
CA LEU A 21 15.55 2.82 -1.02
C LEU A 21 16.11 4.04 -1.75
N GLU A 22 16.96 3.83 -2.74
CA GLU A 22 17.49 4.92 -3.57
C GLU A 22 16.37 5.66 -4.29
N PHE A 23 15.41 4.92 -4.84
CA PHE A 23 14.28 5.51 -5.53
C PHE A 23 13.40 6.31 -4.57
N VAL A 24 13.02 5.71 -3.45
CA VAL A 24 12.14 6.38 -2.47
C VAL A 24 12.81 7.63 -1.91
N SER A 25 14.11 7.58 -1.63
CA SER A 25 14.83 8.71 -1.04
C SER A 25 14.89 9.93 -1.96
N LYS A 26 14.68 9.75 -3.25
CA LYS A 26 14.60 10.87 -4.20
C LYS A 26 13.30 11.66 -4.06
N TRP A 27 12.25 11.02 -3.55
CA TRP A 27 10.91 11.60 -3.50
C TRP A 27 10.42 11.89 -2.09
N ALA A 28 11.01 11.26 -1.09
CA ALA A 28 10.56 11.37 0.28
C ALA A 28 11.73 11.31 1.26
N ASP A 29 11.67 12.18 2.25
CA ASP A 29 12.65 12.16 3.33
C ASP A 29 12.41 10.98 4.27
N LYS A 30 13.43 10.64 5.06
CA LYS A 30 13.32 9.58 6.04
C LYS A 30 12.13 9.83 6.96
N ASN A 31 11.34 8.78 7.20
CA ASN A 31 10.17 8.79 8.08
C ASN A 31 8.99 9.65 7.57
N SER A 32 8.99 10.05 6.31
CA SER A 32 7.89 10.85 5.75
C SER A 32 6.94 10.04 4.87
N ALA A 33 7.41 9.00 4.21
CA ALA A 33 6.57 8.21 3.29
C ALA A 33 5.82 7.12 4.04
N THR A 34 4.51 7.07 3.83
CA THR A 34 3.62 6.10 4.47
C THR A 34 3.21 5.03 3.47
N LEU A 35 3.38 3.76 3.83
CA LEU A 35 2.89 2.66 3.00
C LEU A 35 1.38 2.69 2.89
N CYS A 36 0.88 2.44 1.69
CA CYS A 36 -0.55 2.44 1.40
C CYS A 36 -0.89 1.28 0.48
N GLY A 37 -1.98 0.58 0.79
CA GLY A 37 -2.46 -0.51 -0.06
C GLY A 37 -3.45 -1.39 0.67
N ASN A 38 -4.00 -2.38 -0.03
CA ASN A 38 -4.90 -3.37 0.57
C ASN A 38 -4.09 -4.40 1.36
N SER A 39 -4.49 -4.61 2.60
CA SER A 39 -3.81 -5.52 3.53
C SER A 39 -2.31 -5.22 3.61
N ILE A 40 -1.99 -3.94 3.65
CA ILE A 40 -0.61 -3.45 3.57
C ILE A 40 0.26 -3.94 4.75
N TRP A 41 -0.36 -4.36 5.84
CA TRP A 41 0.36 -4.92 6.98
C TRP A 41 1.14 -6.19 6.62
N VAL A 42 0.66 -6.94 5.62
CA VAL A 42 1.36 -8.14 5.12
C VAL A 42 2.69 -7.73 4.47
N ASP A 43 2.62 -6.70 3.62
CA ASP A 43 3.81 -6.15 2.97
C ASP A 43 4.77 -5.57 3.98
N ARG A 44 4.25 -4.86 4.99
CA ARG A 44 5.07 -4.28 6.04
C ARG A 44 5.82 -5.36 6.82
N ARG A 45 5.15 -6.45 7.13
CA ARG A 45 5.76 -7.56 7.83
C ARG A 45 6.92 -8.17 7.02
N PHE A 46 6.73 -8.29 5.71
CA PHE A 46 7.79 -8.75 4.81
C PHE A 46 8.98 -7.78 4.83
N LEU A 47 8.72 -6.48 4.72
CA LEU A 47 9.77 -5.48 4.75
C LEU A 47 10.55 -5.52 6.07
N HIS A 48 9.84 -5.65 7.17
CA HIS A 48 10.46 -5.70 8.49
C HIS A 48 11.44 -6.87 8.60
N LYS A 49 11.07 -8.02 8.06
CA LYS A 49 11.86 -9.23 8.10
C LYS A 49 12.98 -9.25 7.06
N GLU A 50 12.66 -8.90 5.83
CA GLU A 50 13.56 -9.10 4.70
C GLU A 50 14.28 -7.84 4.23
N MET A 51 13.72 -6.67 4.48
CA MET A 51 14.26 -5.38 4.05
C MET A 51 14.24 -4.35 5.18
N PRO A 52 14.99 -4.64 6.28
CA PRO A 52 14.88 -3.80 7.47
C PRO A 52 15.35 -2.36 7.28
N THR A 53 16.29 -2.10 6.39
CA THR A 53 16.77 -0.74 6.13
C THR A 53 15.68 0.09 5.46
N LEU A 54 14.99 -0.48 4.47
CA LEU A 54 13.87 0.16 3.82
C LEU A 54 12.73 0.35 4.81
N ASP A 55 12.42 -0.68 5.59
CA ASP A 55 11.37 -0.63 6.61
C ASP A 55 11.57 0.56 7.56
N LYS A 56 12.80 0.76 8.03
CA LYS A 56 13.12 1.86 8.97
C LYS A 56 13.12 3.23 8.30
N TYR A 57 13.31 3.28 7.00
CA TYR A 57 13.27 4.53 6.26
C TYR A 57 11.85 5.06 6.12
N LEU A 58 10.86 4.18 6.01
CA LEU A 58 9.46 4.53 5.86
C LEU A 58 8.86 4.97 7.19
N HIS A 59 7.81 5.78 7.12
CA HIS A 59 7.04 6.16 8.30
C HIS A 59 6.46 4.89 8.95
N TYR A 60 6.37 4.84 10.27
CA TYR A 60 5.90 3.65 10.97
C TYR A 60 4.41 3.37 10.76
N ARG A 61 3.63 4.38 10.43
CA ARG A 61 2.20 4.21 10.18
C ARG A 61 1.94 3.74 8.75
N MET A 62 0.74 3.20 8.55
CA MET A 62 0.32 2.67 7.26
C MET A 62 -1.10 3.12 6.99
N ILE A 63 -1.44 3.19 5.70
CA ILE A 63 -2.82 3.39 5.27
C ILE A 63 -3.28 2.09 4.63
N ASP A 64 -4.14 1.36 5.34
CA ASP A 64 -4.69 0.11 4.84
C ASP A 64 -6.04 0.38 4.18
N VAL A 65 -6.07 0.29 2.86
CA VAL A 65 -7.29 0.54 2.08
C VAL A 65 -8.39 -0.45 2.45
N SER A 66 -8.02 -1.68 2.82
CA SER A 66 -8.98 -2.69 3.27
C SER A 66 -9.74 -2.28 4.53
N SER A 67 -9.11 -1.46 5.39
CA SER A 67 -9.78 -0.95 6.59
C SER A 67 -10.92 -0.02 6.24
N PHE A 68 -10.78 0.79 5.20
CA PHE A 68 -11.88 1.65 4.74
C PHE A 68 -13.04 0.83 4.21
N LYS A 69 -12.75 -0.24 3.49
CA LYS A 69 -13.77 -1.16 3.01
C LYS A 69 -14.58 -1.72 4.17
N GLU A 70 -13.90 -2.17 5.22
CA GLU A 70 -14.55 -2.75 6.40
C GLU A 70 -15.47 -1.73 7.09
N VAL A 71 -15.01 -0.50 7.22
CA VAL A 71 -15.78 0.58 7.85
C VAL A 71 -16.99 0.94 6.99
N VAL A 72 -16.80 1.07 5.69
CA VAL A 72 -17.89 1.42 4.76
C VAL A 72 -18.97 0.36 4.76
N GLU A 73 -18.59 -0.91 4.72
CA GLU A 73 -19.56 -2.00 4.74
C GLU A 73 -20.40 -2.03 6.01
N ARG A 74 -19.85 -1.56 7.13
CA ARG A 74 -20.55 -1.56 8.42
C ARG A 74 -21.39 -0.32 8.64
N TRP A 75 -20.94 0.83 8.14
CA TRP A 75 -21.55 2.12 8.48
C TRP A 75 -22.40 2.71 7.38
N TYR A 76 -22.28 2.24 6.15
CA TYR A 76 -22.93 2.83 4.99
C TYR A 76 -23.84 1.81 4.29
N PRO A 77 -24.90 2.28 3.56
CA PRO A 77 -25.79 1.38 2.83
C PRO A 77 -25.06 0.60 1.74
N GLU A 78 -25.62 -0.55 1.37
CA GLU A 78 -25.06 -1.39 0.31
C GLU A 78 -24.94 -0.67 -1.05
N THR A 79 -25.67 0.41 -1.23
CA THR A 79 -25.57 1.22 -2.44
C THR A 79 -24.25 1.97 -2.56
N LEU A 80 -23.51 2.10 -1.46
CA LEU A 80 -22.20 2.76 -1.44
C LEU A 80 -21.11 1.72 -1.27
N ARG A 81 -20.62 1.18 -2.38
CA ARG A 81 -19.53 0.20 -2.40
C ARG A 81 -18.55 0.54 -3.51
N ALA A 82 -17.26 0.40 -3.22
CA ALA A 82 -16.24 0.59 -4.22
C ALA A 82 -16.39 -0.44 -5.35
N PRO A 83 -15.95 -0.09 -6.58
CA PRO A 83 -16.04 -1.03 -7.71
C PRO A 83 -15.31 -2.33 -7.43
N THR A 84 -15.86 -3.43 -7.97
CA THR A 84 -15.24 -4.75 -7.84
C THR A 84 -13.92 -4.79 -8.60
N LYS A 85 -12.92 -5.35 -7.98
CA LYS A 85 -11.58 -5.49 -8.58
C LYS A 85 -11.54 -6.67 -9.54
N LYS A 86 -10.71 -6.54 -10.57
CA LYS A 86 -10.51 -7.60 -11.55
C LYS A 86 -9.66 -8.75 -11.02
N GLN A 87 -8.87 -8.51 -9.98
CA GLN A 87 -8.02 -9.52 -9.35
C GLN A 87 -7.13 -10.25 -10.35
N SER A 88 -6.42 -9.51 -11.19
CA SER A 88 -5.52 -10.09 -12.18
C SER A 88 -4.31 -10.79 -11.56
N HIS A 89 -4.04 -10.51 -10.28
CA HIS A 89 -2.88 -10.99 -9.53
C HIS A 89 -1.53 -10.50 -10.09
N LEU A 90 -1.56 -9.54 -10.99
CA LEU A 90 -0.35 -8.83 -11.41
C LEU A 90 -0.10 -7.69 -10.44
N ALA A 91 1.12 -7.63 -9.91
CA ALA A 91 1.46 -6.67 -8.85
C ALA A 91 1.12 -5.22 -9.21
N MET A 92 1.42 -4.81 -10.44
CA MET A 92 1.15 -3.43 -10.86
C MET A 92 -0.36 -3.15 -10.95
N ASP A 93 -1.14 -4.12 -11.43
CA ASP A 93 -2.59 -3.98 -11.50
C ASP A 93 -3.20 -3.90 -10.11
N ASP A 94 -2.69 -4.69 -9.16
CA ASP A 94 -3.17 -4.69 -7.79
C ASP A 94 -2.89 -3.34 -7.11
N ILE A 95 -1.72 -2.75 -7.37
CA ILE A 95 -1.36 -1.42 -6.87
C ILE A 95 -2.31 -0.37 -7.43
N LYS A 96 -2.55 -0.40 -8.74
CA LYS A 96 -3.46 0.55 -9.39
C LYS A 96 -4.88 0.42 -8.87
N GLU A 97 -5.35 -0.80 -8.68
CA GLU A 97 -6.68 -1.06 -8.14
C GLU A 97 -6.82 -0.55 -6.71
N SER A 98 -5.79 -0.73 -5.89
CA SER A 98 -5.79 -0.21 -4.53
C SER A 98 -5.87 1.32 -4.50
N LEU A 99 -5.13 2.00 -5.38
CA LEU A 99 -5.17 3.45 -5.49
C LEU A 99 -6.52 3.95 -6.00
N GLU A 100 -7.11 3.25 -6.97
CA GLU A 100 -8.44 3.59 -7.48
C GLU A 100 -9.50 3.39 -6.42
N GLU A 101 -9.39 2.34 -5.63
CA GLU A 101 -10.31 2.08 -4.52
C GLU A 101 -10.20 3.19 -3.48
N LEU A 102 -8.99 3.56 -3.09
CA LEU A 102 -8.76 4.64 -2.13
C LEU A 102 -9.34 5.97 -2.65
N ARG A 103 -9.13 6.25 -3.93
CA ARG A 103 -9.68 7.45 -4.57
C ARG A 103 -11.20 7.44 -4.54
N TRP A 104 -11.82 6.27 -4.78
CA TRP A 104 -13.27 6.13 -4.71
C TRP A 104 -13.79 6.49 -3.32
N TYR A 105 -13.13 6.00 -2.25
CA TYR A 105 -13.52 6.35 -0.88
C TYR A 105 -13.40 7.85 -0.65
N ARG A 106 -12.33 8.45 -1.14
CA ARG A 106 -12.12 9.89 -1.00
C ARG A 106 -13.25 10.69 -1.66
N GLU A 107 -13.69 10.27 -2.83
CA GLU A 107 -14.68 11.00 -3.61
C GLU A 107 -16.12 10.74 -3.15
N ASN A 108 -16.40 9.56 -2.60
CA ASN A 108 -17.77 9.13 -2.33
C ASN A 108 -18.12 9.01 -0.85
N ILE A 109 -17.14 8.82 0.00
CA ILE A 109 -17.36 8.55 1.42
C ILE A 109 -16.89 9.71 2.29
N PHE A 110 -15.68 10.18 2.10
CA PHE A 110 -15.15 11.26 2.93
C PHE A 110 -15.74 12.60 2.52
N ARG A 111 -16.07 13.41 3.53
CA ARG A 111 -16.59 14.75 3.30
C ARG A 111 -15.53 15.60 2.62
N GLN A 112 -15.89 16.19 1.49
CA GLN A 112 -14.99 17.08 0.79
C GLN A 112 -14.87 18.41 1.53
N GLU A 113 -13.66 18.91 1.63
CA GLU A 113 -13.44 20.21 2.21
C GLU A 113 -14.03 21.27 1.27
N ASN A 114 -14.77 22.24 1.85
CA ASN A 114 -15.33 23.33 1.07
C ASN A 114 -14.23 24.36 0.82
N THR A 115 -13.65 24.30 -0.36
CA THR A 115 -12.56 25.19 -0.75
C THR A 115 -13.02 26.44 -1.48
N THR A 116 -14.32 26.61 -1.65
CA THR A 116 -14.86 27.86 -2.22
C THR A 116 -14.80 28.94 -1.18
N SER A 117 -13.78 29.67 -1.23
CA SER A 117 -13.64 30.85 -0.40
C SER A 117 -13.71 32.08 -1.28
#